data_c4460a9c8d4a9195570aec4fe1940ddb
#
_entry.id   c4460a9c8d4a9195570aec4fe1940ddb
#
_cell.length_a   1.000
_cell.length_b   1.000
_cell.length_c   1.000
_cell.angle_alpha   90.00
_cell.angle_beta   90.00
_cell.angle_gamma   90.00
#
_symmetry.space_group_name_H-M   'P 1'
#
loop_
_entity.id
_entity.type
_entity.pdbx_description
1 polymer ?
#
loop_
_entity_poly.entity_id
_entity_poly.type
_entity_poly.pdbx_seq_one_letter_code
_entity_poly.pdbx_strand_id
1 'polypeptide(L)'
;KNIFNKNISIELLSSKTNTGEKKTIIKNLKDNKVKMIFGTHAIFQKKIIFSNLGFVIIDEQHKFGVRQRKLLSDKGGNNCDLLLMSATPIPRTLTMSIYGDMDVSIIREKPNNRKEIITYSKLDSKIDEVVKFVKKEINNENQVFWVCPLIDVSKKIDHESVLKKFEFLDKLFPGKVALLHGKIENDEKEIILNNFLNKKYQILVSTTIIEVGIDFPNANVIIIENANKFGLSQLHQLRGRVGRGKKQANCILMLKSNLSENAKKRINILKDSNDGFVISEEDMKLRGFGDLLGFKQSGIKNFRLADPVHNEDLFILAEKEIKRIEKEETNISKYKPLLKLYDQADIINDIV
;
A
#
# COMPACT_ATOMS: atom_id res chain seq x y z
N LYS A 1 9.20 -10.39 -21.13
CA LYS A 1 10.20 -10.82 -22.14
C LYS A 1 10.35 -9.81 -23.29
N ASN A 2 9.27 -9.13 -23.67
CA ASN A 2 9.28 -8.17 -24.80
C ASN A 2 10.05 -6.86 -24.55
N ILE A 3 10.45 -6.57 -23.31
CA ILE A 3 11.18 -5.35 -22.93
C ILE A 3 12.69 -5.56 -23.07
N PHE A 4 13.15 -6.80 -22.97
CA PHE A 4 14.57 -7.14 -23.04
C PHE A 4 14.90 -7.76 -24.39
N ASN A 5 15.85 -7.18 -25.12
CA ASN A 5 16.37 -7.75 -26.38
C ASN A 5 17.19 -9.05 -26.19
N LYS A 6 17.20 -9.62 -24.98
CA LYS A 6 17.90 -10.87 -24.64
C LYS A 6 16.92 -11.87 -24.04
N ASN A 7 17.13 -13.15 -24.33
CA ASN A 7 16.40 -14.24 -23.69
C ASN A 7 16.80 -14.37 -22.22
N ILE A 8 16.12 -13.62 -21.35
CA ILE A 8 16.29 -13.69 -19.89
C ILE A 8 15.32 -14.75 -19.36
N SER A 9 15.83 -15.71 -18.59
CA SER A 9 15.00 -16.69 -17.90
C SER A 9 14.26 -16.01 -16.76
N ILE A 10 12.93 -15.97 -16.87
CA ILE A 10 12.01 -15.35 -15.91
C ILE A 10 11.02 -16.39 -15.42
N GLU A 11 10.90 -16.53 -14.11
CA GLU A 11 9.98 -17.47 -13.45
C GLU A 11 8.98 -16.74 -12.54
N LEU A 12 7.82 -17.37 -12.34
CA LEU A 12 6.78 -16.90 -11.41
C LEU A 12 6.53 -17.94 -10.33
N LEU A 13 6.68 -17.53 -9.07
CA LEU A 13 6.41 -18.39 -7.91
C LEU A 13 5.31 -17.82 -7.05
N SER A 14 4.15 -18.44 -7.07
CA SER A 14 2.98 -18.05 -6.29
C SER A 14 2.40 -19.24 -5.50
N SER A 15 1.36 -18.97 -4.71
CA SER A 15 0.59 -20.04 -4.06
C SER A 15 -0.14 -20.96 -5.06
N LYS A 16 -0.43 -20.48 -6.28
CA LYS A 16 -1.08 -21.21 -7.36
C LYS A 16 -0.10 -22.11 -8.15
N THR A 17 1.23 -21.94 -7.98
CA THR A 17 2.25 -22.75 -8.68
C THR A 17 2.15 -24.21 -8.20
N ASN A 18 1.98 -25.13 -9.11
CA ASN A 18 1.84 -26.54 -8.77
C ASN A 18 3.13 -27.13 -8.17
N THR A 19 3.02 -28.27 -7.48
CA THR A 19 4.13 -28.85 -6.72
C THR A 19 5.30 -29.28 -7.61
N GLY A 20 5.02 -29.75 -8.80
CA GLY A 20 6.05 -30.17 -9.77
C GLY A 20 6.83 -29.01 -10.35
N GLU A 21 6.13 -27.97 -10.82
CA GLU A 21 6.74 -26.71 -11.28
C GLU A 21 7.55 -26.04 -10.19
N LYS A 22 7.02 -26.00 -8.96
CA LYS A 22 7.72 -25.43 -7.82
C LYS A 22 9.06 -26.11 -7.55
N LYS A 23 9.11 -27.45 -7.63
CA LYS A 23 10.36 -28.21 -7.47
C LYS A 23 11.37 -27.85 -8.58
N THR A 24 10.88 -27.73 -9.82
CA THR A 24 11.71 -27.36 -10.99
C THR A 24 12.26 -25.93 -10.84
N ILE A 25 11.42 -24.95 -10.47
CA ILE A 25 11.84 -23.58 -10.23
C ILE A 25 12.91 -23.51 -9.14
N ILE A 26 12.70 -24.20 -7.99
CA ILE A 26 13.67 -24.24 -6.88
C ILE A 26 15.01 -24.81 -7.35
N LYS A 27 14.99 -25.89 -8.12
CA LYS A 27 16.22 -26.49 -8.68
C LYS A 27 16.93 -25.50 -9.61
N ASN A 28 16.19 -24.87 -10.53
CA ASN A 28 16.75 -23.93 -11.49
C ASN A 28 17.33 -22.66 -10.82
N LEU A 29 16.73 -22.20 -9.70
CA LEU A 29 17.30 -21.11 -8.89
C LEU A 29 18.65 -21.51 -8.27
N LYS A 30 18.71 -22.70 -7.70
CA LYS A 30 19.95 -23.24 -7.11
C LYS A 30 21.04 -23.44 -8.17
N ASP A 31 20.66 -23.86 -9.39
CA ASP A 31 21.57 -24.08 -10.50
C ASP A 31 21.91 -22.80 -11.29
N ASN A 32 21.51 -21.61 -10.82
CA ASN A 32 21.69 -20.30 -11.47
C ASN A 32 21.12 -20.19 -12.91
N LYS A 33 20.14 -21.00 -13.24
CA LYS A 33 19.48 -21.00 -14.56
C LYS A 33 18.39 -19.94 -14.68
N VAL A 34 17.83 -19.47 -13.56
CA VAL A 34 16.83 -18.40 -13.50
C VAL A 34 17.52 -17.10 -13.16
N LYS A 35 17.31 -16.08 -13.98
CA LYS A 35 17.91 -14.76 -13.79
C LYS A 35 16.97 -13.77 -13.09
N MET A 36 15.66 -13.98 -13.19
CA MET A 36 14.67 -13.13 -12.54
C MET A 36 13.50 -13.99 -12.07
N ILE A 37 13.08 -13.80 -10.84
CA ILE A 37 11.90 -14.47 -10.29
C ILE A 37 10.94 -13.43 -9.72
N PHE A 38 9.66 -13.57 -10.09
CA PHE A 38 8.57 -12.84 -9.47
C PHE A 38 7.81 -13.78 -8.54
N GLY A 39 7.28 -13.22 -7.47
CA GLY A 39 6.44 -14.02 -6.59
C GLY A 39 5.87 -13.24 -5.42
N THR A 40 5.04 -13.92 -4.66
CA THR A 40 4.44 -13.44 -3.43
C THR A 40 5.23 -13.96 -2.23
N HIS A 41 4.61 -14.05 -1.07
CA HIS A 41 5.20 -14.63 0.15
C HIS A 41 5.85 -16.02 -0.04
N ALA A 42 5.55 -16.72 -1.14
CA ALA A 42 6.16 -18.00 -1.46
C ALA A 42 7.70 -17.95 -1.58
N ILE A 43 8.26 -16.81 -2.01
CA ILE A 43 9.71 -16.62 -2.19
C ILE A 43 10.46 -16.55 -0.84
N PHE A 44 9.80 -16.12 0.23
CA PHE A 44 10.41 -16.00 1.56
C PHE A 44 10.66 -17.36 2.24
N GLN A 45 10.08 -18.46 1.74
CA GLN A 45 10.19 -19.76 2.38
C GLN A 45 11.68 -20.19 2.49
N LYS A 46 12.08 -20.78 3.63
CA LYS A 46 13.46 -21.25 3.89
C LYS A 46 14.01 -22.19 2.83
N LYS A 47 13.15 -23.01 2.22
CA LYS A 47 13.53 -23.97 1.17
C LYS A 47 13.90 -23.33 -0.18
N ILE A 48 13.62 -22.06 -0.38
CA ILE A 48 14.05 -21.33 -1.58
C ILE A 48 15.47 -20.85 -1.34
N ILE A 49 16.39 -21.40 -2.11
CA ILE A 49 17.83 -21.09 -2.05
C ILE A 49 18.22 -20.49 -3.39
N PHE A 50 18.88 -19.35 -3.34
CA PHE A 50 19.44 -18.68 -4.51
C PHE A 50 20.95 -18.99 -4.56
N SER A 51 21.48 -19.26 -5.74
CA SER A 51 22.92 -19.46 -5.89
C SER A 51 23.69 -18.15 -5.90
N ASN A 52 23.09 -17.10 -6.42
CA ASN A 52 23.67 -15.75 -6.49
C ASN A 52 22.56 -14.70 -6.58
N LEU A 53 22.03 -14.25 -5.46
CA LEU A 53 21.01 -13.22 -5.35
C LEU A 53 21.70 -11.87 -5.17
N GLY A 54 21.70 -11.04 -6.23
CA GLY A 54 22.35 -9.72 -6.21
C GLY A 54 21.40 -8.56 -5.99
N PHE A 55 20.09 -8.75 -6.24
CA PHE A 55 19.12 -7.65 -6.11
C PHE A 55 17.74 -8.16 -5.72
N VAL A 56 17.13 -7.50 -4.75
CA VAL A 56 15.78 -7.77 -4.25
C VAL A 56 14.94 -6.52 -4.40
N ILE A 57 13.76 -6.65 -4.99
CA ILE A 57 12.76 -5.60 -5.08
C ILE A 57 11.52 -6.04 -4.33
N ILE A 58 11.07 -5.23 -3.37
CA ILE A 58 9.82 -5.45 -2.62
C ILE A 58 8.89 -4.28 -2.91
N ASP A 59 7.81 -4.56 -3.63
CA ASP A 59 6.75 -3.60 -3.87
C ASP A 59 5.70 -3.66 -2.76
N GLU A 60 5.05 -2.52 -2.47
CA GLU A 60 4.06 -2.36 -1.39
C GLU A 60 4.59 -2.91 -0.06
N GLN A 61 5.74 -2.40 0.37
CA GLN A 61 6.49 -2.91 1.53
C GLN A 61 5.66 -3.06 2.81
N HIS A 62 4.59 -2.28 2.97
CA HIS A 62 3.69 -2.37 4.13
C HIS A 62 2.95 -3.71 4.24
N LYS A 63 2.88 -4.48 3.15
CA LYS A 63 2.31 -5.84 3.14
C LYS A 63 3.25 -6.91 3.71
N PHE A 64 4.50 -6.54 4.00
CA PHE A 64 5.53 -7.43 4.49
C PHE A 64 6.06 -6.98 5.85
N GLY A 65 6.08 -7.86 6.82
CA GLY A 65 6.68 -7.60 8.12
C GLY A 65 8.21 -7.37 8.04
N VAL A 66 8.78 -6.63 8.99
CA VAL A 66 10.23 -6.33 9.05
C VAL A 66 11.08 -7.61 8.99
N ARG A 67 10.71 -8.64 9.76
CA ARG A 67 11.39 -9.94 9.74
C ARG A 67 11.39 -10.62 8.37
N GLN A 68 10.30 -10.48 7.61
CA GLN A 68 10.23 -11.08 6.27
C GLN A 68 11.15 -10.39 5.28
N ARG A 69 11.24 -9.06 5.34
CA ARG A 69 12.15 -8.27 4.49
C ARG A 69 13.61 -8.64 4.76
N LYS A 70 13.99 -8.69 6.05
CA LYS A 70 15.34 -9.12 6.46
C LYS A 70 15.65 -10.54 5.98
N LEU A 71 14.75 -11.49 6.14
CA LEU A 71 14.93 -12.87 5.66
C LEU A 71 15.21 -12.96 4.16
N LEU A 72 14.69 -12.05 3.34
CA LEU A 72 14.95 -12.09 1.90
C LEU A 72 16.30 -11.46 1.56
N SER A 73 16.65 -10.35 2.20
CA SER A 73 17.98 -9.75 2.08
C SER A 73 19.08 -10.73 2.54
N ASP A 74 18.90 -11.37 3.69
CA ASP A 74 19.85 -12.35 4.24
C ASP A 74 20.13 -13.53 3.30
N LYS A 75 19.19 -13.88 2.39
CA LYS A 75 19.41 -14.93 1.39
C LYS A 75 20.43 -14.58 0.32
N GLY A 76 20.68 -13.29 0.08
CA GLY A 76 21.70 -12.79 -0.84
C GLY A 76 23.05 -12.51 -0.18
N GLY A 77 23.12 -12.53 1.16
CA GLY A 77 24.32 -12.18 1.92
C GLY A 77 24.67 -10.67 1.77
N ASN A 78 25.90 -10.32 2.08
CA ASN A 78 26.38 -8.93 2.12
C ASN A 78 26.41 -8.23 0.74
N ASN A 79 26.29 -8.95 -0.36
CA ASN A 79 26.37 -8.42 -1.72
C ASN A 79 25.00 -8.30 -2.40
N CYS A 80 23.92 -8.24 -1.65
CA CYS A 80 22.56 -8.17 -2.16
C CYS A 80 21.94 -6.79 -1.89
N ASP A 81 21.73 -6.03 -2.94
CA ASP A 81 21.01 -4.76 -2.86
C ASP A 81 19.52 -4.96 -2.62
N LEU A 82 18.92 -4.10 -1.81
CA LEU A 82 17.51 -4.14 -1.46
C LEU A 82 16.81 -2.84 -1.86
N LEU A 83 15.82 -2.93 -2.73
CA LEU A 83 14.94 -1.83 -3.08
C LEU A 83 13.56 -2.05 -2.47
N LEU A 84 13.16 -1.19 -1.55
CA LEU A 84 11.80 -1.15 -1.01
C LEU A 84 11.00 -0.07 -1.73
N MET A 85 9.82 -0.43 -2.23
CA MET A 85 8.92 0.51 -2.87
C MET A 85 7.61 0.62 -2.10
N SER A 86 7.04 1.81 -2.09
CA SER A 86 5.71 2.05 -1.52
C SER A 86 4.98 3.13 -2.31
N ALA A 87 3.70 2.88 -2.61
CA ALA A 87 2.82 3.89 -3.18
C ALA A 87 2.29 4.88 -2.12
N THR A 88 2.34 4.49 -0.85
CA THR A 88 2.05 5.41 0.26
C THR A 88 3.34 6.07 0.70
N PRO A 89 3.45 7.39 0.60
CA PRO A 89 4.60 8.09 1.11
C PRO A 89 4.82 7.78 2.59
N ILE A 90 6.05 7.48 2.94
CA ILE A 90 6.45 7.34 4.33
C ILE A 90 7.11 8.66 4.73
N PRO A 91 6.68 9.33 5.80
CA PRO A 91 7.35 10.52 6.27
C PRO A 91 8.85 10.27 6.47
N ARG A 92 9.67 11.25 6.11
CA ARG A 92 11.14 11.11 6.13
C ARG A 92 11.65 10.71 7.51
N THR A 93 11.14 11.35 8.55
CA THR A 93 11.48 11.05 9.95
C THR A 93 11.18 9.62 10.33
N LEU A 94 10.07 9.08 9.82
CA LEU A 94 9.71 7.70 10.05
C LEU A 94 10.67 6.74 9.32
N THR A 95 11.07 7.09 8.10
CA THR A 95 12.05 6.32 7.33
C THR A 95 13.40 6.30 8.03
N MET A 96 13.88 7.45 8.50
CA MET A 96 15.14 7.58 9.24
C MET A 96 15.12 6.78 10.55
N SER A 97 14.00 6.76 11.26
CA SER A 97 13.89 6.07 12.54
C SER A 97 13.79 4.54 12.43
N ILE A 98 13.28 4.03 11.29
CA ILE A 98 13.10 2.59 11.08
C ILE A 98 14.22 1.98 10.23
N TYR A 99 14.72 2.75 9.27
CA TYR A 99 15.62 2.32 8.22
C TYR A 99 16.81 3.29 8.13
N GLY A 100 17.42 3.63 9.27
CA GLY A 100 18.49 4.63 9.34
C GLY A 100 19.68 4.37 8.41
N ASP A 101 19.84 3.14 7.96
CA ASP A 101 20.85 2.65 7.03
C ASP A 101 20.44 2.67 5.55
N MET A 102 19.23 3.17 5.23
CA MET A 102 18.70 3.16 3.86
C MET A 102 18.66 4.55 3.23
N ASP A 103 19.13 4.65 1.99
CA ASP A 103 18.93 5.83 1.16
C ASP A 103 17.47 5.94 0.71
N VAL A 104 16.95 7.17 0.67
CA VAL A 104 15.56 7.45 0.28
C VAL A 104 15.52 8.24 -1.00
N SER A 105 14.83 7.69 -2.00
CA SER A 105 14.52 8.38 -3.26
C SER A 105 13.02 8.64 -3.37
N ILE A 106 12.67 9.88 -3.73
CA ILE A 106 11.27 10.33 -3.79
C ILE A 106 10.95 10.74 -5.23
N ILE A 107 9.93 10.10 -5.82
CA ILE A 107 9.38 10.50 -7.11
C ILE A 107 8.15 11.39 -6.84
N ARG A 108 8.28 12.69 -7.05
CA ARG A 108 7.20 13.68 -6.84
C ARG A 108 6.37 13.92 -8.08
N GLU A 109 6.93 13.66 -9.25
CA GLU A 109 6.27 13.93 -10.53
C GLU A 109 5.15 12.94 -10.79
N LYS A 110 4.03 13.47 -11.25
CA LYS A 110 2.90 12.67 -11.75
C LYS A 110 2.99 12.58 -13.28
N PRO A 111 2.49 11.50 -13.90
CA PRO A 111 2.43 11.41 -15.35
C PRO A 111 1.69 12.60 -15.97
N ASN A 112 2.25 13.20 -17.01
CA ASN A 112 1.82 14.47 -17.63
C ASN A 112 0.32 14.55 -18.02
N ASN A 113 -0.35 13.42 -18.22
CA ASN A 113 -1.75 13.36 -18.63
C ASN A 113 -2.72 13.08 -17.48
N ARG A 114 -2.25 13.02 -16.23
CA ARG A 114 -3.09 12.68 -15.09
C ARG A 114 -3.68 13.94 -14.46
N LYS A 115 -5.01 14.08 -14.54
CA LYS A 115 -5.74 15.17 -13.89
C LYS A 115 -5.85 14.90 -12.38
N GLU A 116 -5.93 15.96 -11.60
CA GLU A 116 -6.20 15.85 -10.16
C GLU A 116 -7.60 15.29 -9.92
N ILE A 117 -7.72 14.45 -8.90
CA ILE A 117 -9.00 13.84 -8.52
C ILE A 117 -9.78 14.83 -7.67
N ILE A 118 -10.99 15.19 -8.09
CA ILE A 118 -11.85 16.07 -7.31
C ILE A 118 -12.56 15.24 -6.24
N THR A 119 -12.38 15.64 -4.98
CA THR A 119 -12.94 14.89 -3.84
C THR A 119 -14.11 15.66 -3.23
N TYR A 120 -15.27 15.00 -3.16
CA TYR A 120 -16.50 15.54 -2.56
C TYR A 120 -16.89 14.73 -1.33
N SER A 121 -17.57 15.35 -0.38
CA SER A 121 -18.26 14.65 0.69
C SER A 121 -19.76 14.86 0.59
N LYS A 122 -20.54 13.79 0.80
CA LYS A 122 -22.00 13.79 0.78
C LYS A 122 -22.53 13.00 1.98
N LEU A 123 -23.63 13.45 2.55
CA LEU A 123 -24.33 12.67 3.58
C LEU A 123 -25.03 11.45 2.96
N ASP A 124 -25.16 10.37 3.70
CA ASP A 124 -25.86 9.16 3.28
C ASP A 124 -27.34 9.45 2.87
N SER A 125 -27.97 10.44 3.50
CA SER A 125 -29.31 10.91 3.11
C SER A 125 -29.40 11.49 1.71
N LYS A 126 -28.27 11.81 1.08
CA LYS A 126 -28.17 12.36 -0.28
C LYS A 126 -27.85 11.30 -1.33
N ILE A 127 -28.15 10.04 -1.05
CA ILE A 127 -27.88 8.90 -1.96
C ILE A 127 -28.49 9.11 -3.35
N ASP A 128 -29.69 9.71 -3.45
CA ASP A 128 -30.35 9.95 -4.72
C ASP A 128 -29.59 10.93 -5.62
N GLU A 129 -28.93 11.94 -5.02
CA GLU A 129 -28.07 12.87 -5.77
C GLU A 129 -26.85 12.11 -6.32
N VAL A 130 -26.27 11.21 -5.53
CA VAL A 130 -25.13 10.40 -5.94
C VAL A 130 -25.53 9.43 -7.05
N VAL A 131 -26.67 8.78 -6.96
CA VAL A 131 -27.20 7.89 -8.00
C VAL A 131 -27.44 8.66 -9.32
N LYS A 132 -28.02 9.85 -9.26
CA LYS A 132 -28.18 10.72 -10.44
C LYS A 132 -26.84 11.07 -11.07
N PHE A 133 -25.84 11.39 -10.26
CA PHE A 133 -24.48 11.65 -10.74
C PHE A 133 -23.88 10.40 -11.41
N VAL A 134 -23.98 9.23 -10.78
CA VAL A 134 -23.52 7.95 -11.35
C VAL A 134 -24.17 7.67 -12.69
N LYS A 135 -25.50 7.89 -12.81
CA LYS A 135 -26.22 7.71 -14.08
C LYS A 135 -25.65 8.60 -15.19
N LYS A 136 -25.33 9.86 -14.87
CA LYS A 136 -24.69 10.80 -15.80
C LYS A 136 -23.31 10.31 -16.22
N GLU A 137 -22.49 9.84 -15.26
CA GLU A 137 -21.12 9.38 -15.54
C GLU A 137 -21.12 8.10 -16.38
N ILE A 138 -22.04 7.16 -16.14
CA ILE A 138 -22.21 5.96 -16.98
C ILE A 138 -22.60 6.35 -18.43
N ASN A 139 -23.47 7.33 -18.59
CA ASN A 139 -23.85 7.83 -19.93
C ASN A 139 -22.64 8.49 -20.65
N ASN A 140 -21.67 9.01 -19.91
CA ASN A 140 -20.41 9.54 -20.41
C ASN A 140 -19.33 8.44 -20.61
N GLU A 141 -19.74 7.16 -20.59
CA GLU A 141 -18.86 5.99 -20.69
C GLU A 141 -17.79 5.88 -19.60
N ASN A 142 -18.02 6.45 -18.45
CA ASN A 142 -17.17 6.29 -17.29
C ASN A 142 -17.58 5.05 -16.48
N GLN A 143 -16.61 4.39 -15.89
CA GLN A 143 -16.85 3.31 -14.96
C GLN A 143 -16.73 3.78 -13.52
N VAL A 144 -17.45 3.12 -12.64
CA VAL A 144 -17.64 3.52 -11.25
C VAL A 144 -17.21 2.39 -10.31
N PHE A 145 -16.34 2.70 -9.35
CA PHE A 145 -16.14 1.88 -8.18
C PHE A 145 -17.07 2.31 -7.05
N TRP A 146 -17.77 1.35 -6.49
CA TRP A 146 -18.59 1.56 -5.30
C TRP A 146 -18.05 0.72 -4.15
N VAL A 147 -17.38 1.38 -3.21
CA VAL A 147 -16.64 0.72 -2.12
C VAL A 147 -17.47 0.75 -0.85
N CYS A 148 -17.74 -0.42 -0.30
CA CYS A 148 -18.38 -0.59 1.00
C CYS A 148 -17.33 -0.96 2.05
N PRO A 149 -17.37 -0.38 3.26
CA PRO A 149 -16.43 -0.74 4.32
C PRO A 149 -16.64 -2.16 4.80
N LEU A 150 -15.55 -2.82 5.21
CA LEU A 150 -15.64 -3.99 6.08
C LEU A 150 -15.90 -3.49 7.51
N ILE A 151 -16.99 -3.91 8.12
CA ILE A 151 -17.33 -3.57 9.50
C ILE A 151 -16.90 -4.76 10.36
N ASP A 152 -15.95 -4.59 11.21
CA ASP A 152 -15.21 -5.60 11.99
C ASP A 152 -16.03 -6.42 13.01
N VAL A 153 -17.35 -6.24 13.09
CA VAL A 153 -18.18 -6.82 14.15
C VAL A 153 -18.67 -8.24 13.85
N SER A 154 -18.79 -8.62 12.59
CA SER A 154 -18.90 -10.02 12.15
C SER A 154 -18.80 -10.12 10.62
N LYS A 155 -18.03 -11.09 10.13
CA LYS A 155 -17.88 -11.37 8.68
C LYS A 155 -19.23 -11.65 7.96
N LYS A 156 -20.31 -11.89 8.70
CA LYS A 156 -21.68 -12.08 8.18
C LYS A 156 -22.35 -10.74 7.85
N ILE A 157 -22.28 -9.76 8.76
CA ILE A 157 -22.94 -8.45 8.60
C ILE A 157 -22.33 -7.66 7.43
N ASP A 158 -21.02 -7.75 7.24
CA ASP A 158 -20.31 -7.09 6.14
C ASP A 158 -20.73 -7.61 4.77
N HIS A 159 -20.89 -8.91 4.68
CA HIS A 159 -21.32 -9.58 3.46
C HIS A 159 -22.76 -9.16 3.08
N GLU A 160 -23.67 -9.13 4.05
CA GLU A 160 -25.06 -8.69 3.84
C GLU A 160 -25.14 -7.22 3.42
N SER A 161 -24.31 -6.36 3.97
CA SER A 161 -24.26 -4.93 3.62
C SER A 161 -23.86 -4.71 2.16
N VAL A 162 -22.83 -5.41 1.69
CA VAL A 162 -22.35 -5.32 0.30
C VAL A 162 -23.37 -5.93 -0.68
N LEU A 163 -23.97 -7.06 -0.33
CA LEU A 163 -25.03 -7.69 -1.13
C LEU A 163 -26.24 -6.78 -1.26
N LYS A 164 -26.73 -6.21 -0.17
CA LYS A 164 -27.87 -5.25 -0.22
C LYS A 164 -27.56 -4.05 -1.11
N LYS A 165 -26.31 -3.56 -1.08
CA LYS A 165 -25.93 -2.45 -1.94
C LYS A 165 -25.86 -2.88 -3.41
N PHE A 166 -25.33 -4.07 -3.69
CA PHE A 166 -25.32 -4.63 -5.03
C PHE A 166 -26.76 -4.78 -5.56
N GLU A 167 -27.67 -5.38 -4.82
CA GLU A 167 -29.07 -5.54 -5.19
C GLU A 167 -29.78 -4.20 -5.42
N PHE A 168 -29.50 -3.20 -4.58
CA PHE A 168 -30.04 -1.85 -4.74
C PHE A 168 -29.56 -1.22 -6.05
N LEU A 169 -28.28 -1.31 -6.36
CA LEU A 169 -27.71 -0.74 -7.58
C LEU A 169 -28.09 -1.54 -8.82
N ASP A 170 -28.20 -2.87 -8.74
CA ASP A 170 -28.60 -3.69 -9.89
C ASP A 170 -30.06 -3.44 -10.31
N LYS A 171 -30.95 -3.17 -9.34
CA LYS A 171 -32.31 -2.69 -9.64
C LYS A 171 -32.33 -1.36 -10.39
N LEU A 172 -31.39 -0.45 -10.10
CA LEU A 172 -31.31 0.87 -10.74
C LEU A 172 -30.55 0.85 -12.08
N PHE A 173 -29.63 -0.10 -12.24
CA PHE A 173 -28.75 -0.24 -13.40
C PHE A 173 -28.68 -1.72 -13.87
N PRO A 174 -29.79 -2.29 -14.35
CA PRO A 174 -29.90 -3.71 -14.64
C PRO A 174 -28.81 -4.21 -15.59
N GLY A 175 -28.11 -5.28 -15.18
CA GLY A 175 -27.06 -5.90 -15.97
C GLY A 175 -25.76 -5.10 -16.12
N LYS A 176 -25.64 -3.94 -15.45
CA LYS A 176 -24.46 -3.06 -15.50
C LYS A 176 -23.59 -3.12 -14.25
N VAL A 177 -24.03 -3.87 -13.24
CA VAL A 177 -23.38 -3.93 -11.93
C VAL A 177 -22.69 -5.28 -11.75
N ALA A 178 -21.48 -5.26 -11.22
CA ALA A 178 -20.78 -6.45 -10.78
C ALA A 178 -20.46 -6.34 -9.29
N LEU A 179 -20.40 -7.49 -8.63
CA LEU A 179 -20.05 -7.61 -7.22
C LEU A 179 -18.68 -8.28 -7.04
N LEU A 180 -17.83 -7.70 -6.18
CA LEU A 180 -16.52 -8.25 -5.85
C LEU A 180 -16.29 -8.23 -4.35
N HIS A 181 -16.09 -9.39 -3.73
CA HIS A 181 -15.81 -9.49 -2.29
C HIS A 181 -14.83 -10.63 -1.96
N GLY A 182 -14.36 -10.68 -0.72
CA GLY A 182 -13.30 -11.60 -0.28
C GLY A 182 -13.62 -13.08 -0.40
N LYS A 183 -14.89 -13.45 -0.36
CA LYS A 183 -15.32 -14.86 -0.39
C LYS A 183 -15.42 -15.45 -1.81
N ILE A 184 -15.39 -14.62 -2.85
CA ILE A 184 -15.38 -15.08 -4.25
C ILE A 184 -14.05 -15.78 -4.52
N GLU A 185 -14.07 -16.87 -5.25
CA GLU A 185 -12.86 -17.59 -5.65
C GLU A 185 -12.00 -16.76 -6.60
N ASN A 186 -10.69 -17.01 -6.61
CA ASN A 186 -9.75 -16.16 -7.36
C ASN A 186 -9.99 -16.18 -8.87
N ASP A 187 -10.40 -17.31 -9.43
CA ASP A 187 -10.64 -17.42 -10.86
C ASP A 187 -11.91 -16.67 -11.27
N GLU A 188 -12.95 -16.72 -10.43
CA GLU A 188 -14.15 -15.92 -10.62
C GLU A 188 -13.87 -14.42 -10.47
N LYS A 189 -13.01 -14.01 -9.49
CA LYS A 189 -12.56 -12.62 -9.39
C LYS A 189 -11.88 -12.13 -10.65
N GLU A 190 -11.01 -12.94 -11.25
CA GLU A 190 -10.34 -12.59 -12.51
C GLU A 190 -11.33 -12.39 -13.65
N ILE A 191 -12.35 -13.25 -13.75
CA ILE A 191 -13.43 -13.12 -14.75
C ILE A 191 -14.21 -11.82 -14.57
N ILE A 192 -14.62 -11.50 -13.32
CA ILE A 192 -15.35 -10.28 -13.00
C ILE A 192 -14.51 -9.03 -13.35
N LEU A 193 -13.24 -9.01 -12.96
CA LEU A 193 -12.34 -7.89 -13.23
C LEU A 193 -12.07 -7.70 -14.72
N ASN A 194 -11.88 -8.79 -15.48
CA ASN A 194 -11.74 -8.76 -16.93
C ASN A 194 -13.01 -8.26 -17.62
N ASN A 195 -14.19 -8.71 -17.18
CA ASN A 195 -15.46 -8.23 -17.69
C ASN A 195 -15.65 -6.74 -17.39
N PHE A 196 -15.23 -6.25 -16.22
CA PHE A 196 -15.27 -4.83 -15.89
C PHE A 196 -14.27 -4.04 -16.75
N LEU A 197 -13.04 -4.52 -16.93
CA LEU A 197 -12.04 -3.91 -17.80
C LEU A 197 -12.55 -3.77 -19.25
N ASN A 198 -13.23 -4.79 -19.75
CA ASN A 198 -13.83 -4.83 -21.08
C ASN A 198 -15.18 -4.08 -21.17
N LYS A 199 -15.54 -3.28 -20.16
CA LYS A 199 -16.76 -2.44 -20.10
C LYS A 199 -18.08 -3.25 -20.16
N LYS A 200 -18.08 -4.55 -19.89
CA LYS A 200 -19.31 -5.33 -19.75
C LYS A 200 -20.12 -4.86 -18.55
N TYR A 201 -19.44 -4.47 -17.48
CA TYR A 201 -20.00 -3.83 -16.31
C TYR A 201 -19.53 -2.38 -16.20
N GLN A 202 -20.42 -1.47 -15.78
CA GLN A 202 -20.12 -0.06 -15.57
C GLN A 202 -19.93 0.28 -14.09
N ILE A 203 -20.48 -0.51 -13.18
CA ILE A 203 -20.35 -0.34 -11.74
C ILE A 203 -19.73 -1.60 -11.15
N LEU A 204 -18.68 -1.45 -10.37
CA LEU A 204 -18.12 -2.52 -9.56
C LEU A 204 -18.34 -2.20 -8.09
N VAL A 205 -19.27 -2.93 -7.48
CA VAL A 205 -19.52 -2.90 -6.03
C VAL A 205 -18.52 -3.81 -5.36
N SER A 206 -17.76 -3.28 -4.40
CA SER A 206 -16.75 -4.08 -3.74
C SER A 206 -16.54 -3.69 -2.27
N THR A 207 -15.95 -4.61 -1.54
CA THR A 207 -15.27 -4.28 -0.29
C THR A 207 -13.89 -3.68 -0.59
N THR A 208 -13.00 -3.52 0.39
CA THR A 208 -11.65 -2.94 0.24
C THR A 208 -10.71 -3.68 -0.74
N ILE A 209 -11.16 -4.76 -1.38
CA ILE A 209 -10.37 -5.66 -2.24
C ILE A 209 -9.94 -5.03 -3.58
N ILE A 210 -10.35 -3.80 -3.91
CA ILE A 210 -9.85 -3.08 -5.12
C ILE A 210 -8.33 -2.80 -5.03
N GLU A 211 -7.66 -3.28 -4.02
CA GLU A 211 -6.20 -3.23 -3.87
C GLU A 211 -5.43 -4.10 -4.90
N VAL A 212 -6.13 -4.82 -5.78
CA VAL A 212 -5.50 -5.61 -6.85
C VAL A 212 -4.82 -4.68 -7.85
N GLY A 213 -3.55 -4.93 -8.17
CA GLY A 213 -2.70 -4.12 -9.03
C GLY A 213 -3.12 -4.01 -10.51
N ILE A 214 -4.42 -4.11 -10.81
CA ILE A 214 -4.99 -3.95 -12.16
C ILE A 214 -5.29 -2.48 -12.40
N ASP A 215 -4.92 -2.00 -13.58
CA ASP A 215 -5.22 -0.65 -14.04
C ASP A 215 -6.56 -0.60 -14.78
N PHE A 216 -7.44 0.31 -14.38
CA PHE A 216 -8.76 0.53 -14.99
C PHE A 216 -8.84 1.95 -15.56
N PRO A 217 -8.39 2.19 -16.79
CA PRO A 217 -8.28 3.53 -17.35
C PRO A 217 -9.62 4.26 -17.52
N ASN A 218 -10.72 3.51 -17.58
CA ASN A 218 -12.09 4.07 -17.70
C ASN A 218 -12.77 4.27 -16.33
N ALA A 219 -12.16 3.83 -15.22
CA ALA A 219 -12.70 4.04 -13.88
C ALA A 219 -12.38 5.47 -13.44
N ASN A 220 -13.33 6.37 -13.62
CA ASN A 220 -13.17 7.78 -13.32
C ASN A 220 -14.02 8.25 -12.12
N VAL A 221 -14.78 7.36 -11.52
CA VAL A 221 -15.57 7.66 -10.33
C VAL A 221 -15.33 6.59 -9.27
N ILE A 222 -15.08 7.04 -8.04
CA ILE A 222 -15.09 6.17 -6.87
C ILE A 222 -16.04 6.75 -5.82
N ILE A 223 -16.91 5.90 -5.30
CA ILE A 223 -17.80 6.20 -4.19
C ILE A 223 -17.38 5.34 -3.01
N ILE A 224 -17.11 5.96 -1.88
CA ILE A 224 -16.68 5.27 -0.66
C ILE A 224 -17.75 5.47 0.40
N GLU A 225 -18.47 4.40 0.73
CA GLU A 225 -19.49 4.43 1.77
C GLU A 225 -18.88 4.43 3.17
N ASN A 226 -19.56 5.12 4.09
CA ASN A 226 -19.09 5.26 5.46
C ASN A 226 -17.59 5.62 5.54
N ALA A 227 -17.16 6.58 4.72
CA ALA A 227 -15.75 6.96 4.57
C ALA A 227 -15.08 7.32 5.91
N ASN A 228 -15.86 7.75 6.91
CA ASN A 228 -15.39 8.01 8.26
C ASN A 228 -14.83 6.77 9.00
N LYS A 229 -15.10 5.57 8.53
CA LYS A 229 -14.59 4.31 9.11
C LYS A 229 -13.21 3.92 8.56
N PHE A 230 -12.77 4.55 7.49
CA PHE A 230 -11.47 4.29 6.90
C PHE A 230 -10.38 5.18 7.52
N GLY A 231 -9.17 4.67 7.56
CA GLY A 231 -7.98 5.48 7.83
C GLY A 231 -7.69 6.44 6.66
N LEU A 232 -6.97 7.52 6.94
CA LEU A 232 -6.65 8.53 5.94
C LEU A 232 -5.80 7.96 4.80
N SER A 233 -4.78 7.16 5.11
CA SER A 233 -3.98 6.45 4.12
C SER A 233 -4.80 5.47 3.28
N GLN A 234 -5.77 4.76 3.87
CA GLN A 234 -6.66 3.86 3.13
C GLN A 234 -7.55 4.63 2.15
N LEU A 235 -8.14 5.76 2.59
CA LEU A 235 -8.93 6.62 1.72
C LEU A 235 -8.09 7.16 0.55
N HIS A 236 -6.84 7.55 0.82
CA HIS A 236 -5.92 8.01 -0.21
C HIS A 236 -5.60 6.90 -1.24
N GLN A 237 -5.33 5.69 -0.78
CA GLN A 237 -5.11 4.53 -1.66
C GLN A 237 -6.33 4.20 -2.52
N LEU A 238 -7.53 4.21 -1.93
CA LEU A 238 -8.78 3.98 -2.65
C LEU A 238 -9.02 5.08 -3.68
N ARG A 239 -8.85 6.36 -3.31
CA ARG A 239 -8.94 7.48 -4.23
C ARG A 239 -7.98 7.32 -5.42
N GLY A 240 -6.77 6.85 -5.17
CA GLY A 240 -5.75 6.60 -6.20
C GLY A 240 -6.08 5.49 -7.19
N ARG A 241 -7.19 4.75 -6.99
CA ARG A 241 -7.65 3.71 -7.92
C ARG A 241 -8.38 4.26 -9.13
N VAL A 242 -8.79 5.51 -9.12
CA VAL A 242 -9.42 6.20 -10.25
C VAL A 242 -8.51 7.27 -10.85
N GLY A 243 -8.89 7.80 -12.01
CA GLY A 243 -8.15 8.88 -12.67
C GLY A 243 -6.83 8.45 -13.28
N ARG A 244 -6.73 7.21 -13.75
CA ARG A 244 -5.55 6.70 -14.47
C ARG A 244 -5.61 6.95 -15.97
N GLY A 245 -6.78 7.41 -16.46
CA GLY A 245 -6.99 7.84 -17.83
C GLY A 245 -6.85 9.35 -18.01
N LYS A 246 -7.26 9.85 -19.19
CA LYS A 246 -7.22 11.28 -19.55
C LYS A 246 -8.43 12.08 -19.07
N LYS A 247 -9.53 11.40 -18.67
CA LYS A 247 -10.76 12.04 -18.21
C LYS A 247 -10.62 12.55 -16.78
N GLN A 248 -11.46 13.53 -16.41
CA GLN A 248 -11.56 13.99 -15.03
C GLN A 248 -12.09 12.88 -14.13
N ALA A 249 -11.46 12.68 -12.97
CA ALA A 249 -11.91 11.70 -11.99
C ALA A 249 -12.50 12.37 -10.76
N ASN A 250 -13.47 11.67 -10.15
CA ASN A 250 -14.21 12.14 -8.98
C ASN A 250 -14.20 11.08 -7.87
N CYS A 251 -13.97 11.52 -6.64
CA CYS A 251 -14.06 10.71 -5.44
C CYS A 251 -15.19 11.25 -4.56
N ILE A 252 -16.20 10.43 -4.27
CA ILE A 252 -17.33 10.81 -3.43
C ILE A 252 -17.25 10.03 -2.12
N LEU A 253 -17.10 10.75 -1.02
CA LEU A 253 -17.05 10.23 0.34
C LEU A 253 -18.47 10.32 0.94
N MET A 254 -19.12 9.16 1.09
CA MET A 254 -20.43 9.07 1.74
C MET A 254 -20.24 9.03 3.26
N LEU A 255 -20.96 9.88 3.99
CA LEU A 255 -20.75 10.13 5.42
C LEU A 255 -22.06 10.03 6.18
N LYS A 256 -22.00 9.55 7.43
CA LYS A 256 -23.10 9.68 8.39
C LYS A 256 -23.19 11.09 8.95
N SER A 257 -24.36 11.47 9.45
CA SER A 257 -24.60 12.81 10.00
C SER A 257 -23.72 13.14 11.22
N ASN A 258 -23.47 12.15 12.09
CA ASN A 258 -22.73 12.36 13.34
C ASN A 258 -21.28 11.86 13.19
N LEU A 259 -20.37 12.76 12.85
CA LEU A 259 -18.95 12.48 12.73
C LEU A 259 -18.19 12.97 13.97
N SER A 260 -17.22 12.17 14.42
CA SER A 260 -16.22 12.63 15.40
C SER A 260 -15.33 13.71 14.78
N GLU A 261 -14.74 14.57 15.61
CA GLU A 261 -13.83 15.61 15.15
C GLU A 261 -12.64 15.05 14.36
N ASN A 262 -12.07 13.92 14.78
CA ASN A 262 -10.99 13.24 14.05
C ASN A 262 -11.45 12.72 12.68
N ALA A 263 -12.70 12.26 12.55
CA ALA A 263 -13.24 11.86 11.26
C ALA A 263 -13.41 13.06 10.33
N LYS A 264 -13.94 14.20 10.84
CA LYS A 264 -14.04 15.45 10.09
C LYS A 264 -12.68 15.93 9.58
N LYS A 265 -11.66 15.94 10.46
CA LYS A 265 -10.29 16.31 10.08
C LYS A 265 -9.75 15.46 8.94
N ARG A 266 -9.85 14.11 9.03
CA ARG A 266 -9.41 13.20 7.98
C ARG A 266 -10.10 13.47 6.65
N ILE A 267 -11.41 13.67 6.65
CA ILE A 267 -12.19 13.96 5.43
C ILE A 267 -11.76 15.28 4.80
N ASN A 268 -11.56 16.33 5.61
CA ASN A 268 -11.12 17.62 5.10
C ASN A 268 -9.71 17.55 4.50
N ILE A 269 -8.76 16.92 5.18
CA ILE A 269 -7.39 16.71 4.65
C ILE A 269 -7.45 16.04 3.26
N LEU A 270 -8.27 15.01 3.11
CA LEU A 270 -8.37 14.31 1.83
C LEU A 270 -9.04 15.16 0.74
N LYS A 271 -9.97 16.07 1.10
CA LYS A 271 -10.60 17.01 0.16
C LYS A 271 -9.65 18.12 -0.27
N ASP A 272 -8.84 18.61 0.66
CA ASP A 272 -8.02 19.80 0.47
C ASP A 272 -6.68 19.47 -0.21
N SER A 273 -6.24 18.21 -0.16
CA SER A 273 -4.96 17.81 -0.74
C SER A 273 -5.07 16.57 -1.64
N ASN A 274 -4.36 16.64 -2.78
CA ASN A 274 -4.05 15.51 -3.66
C ASN A 274 -2.60 15.02 -3.51
N ASP A 275 -1.82 15.67 -2.63
CA ASP A 275 -0.44 15.28 -2.35
C ASP A 275 -0.41 14.16 -1.30
N GLY A 276 0.13 13.00 -1.70
CA GLY A 276 0.26 11.85 -0.83
C GLY A 276 1.21 12.08 0.34
N PHE A 277 2.23 12.93 0.20
CA PHE A 277 3.17 13.25 1.28
C PHE A 277 2.47 14.05 2.38
N VAL A 278 1.74 15.10 2.01
CA VAL A 278 0.94 15.90 2.95
C VAL A 278 -0.06 15.00 3.69
N ILE A 279 -0.76 14.12 2.95
CA ILE A 279 -1.74 13.20 3.53
C ILE A 279 -1.08 12.21 4.50
N SER A 280 0.11 11.73 4.19
CA SER A 280 0.84 10.80 5.06
C SER A 280 1.34 11.48 6.34
N GLU A 281 1.86 12.69 6.23
CA GLU A 281 2.27 13.49 7.40
C GLU A 281 1.10 13.79 8.33
N GLU A 282 -0.04 14.18 7.76
CA GLU A 282 -1.25 14.43 8.54
C GLU A 282 -1.85 13.14 9.15
N ASP A 283 -1.78 12.00 8.45
CA ASP A 283 -2.19 10.70 9.02
C ASP A 283 -1.30 10.31 10.20
N MET A 284 0.00 10.60 10.12
CA MET A 284 0.95 10.38 11.21
C MET A 284 0.63 11.26 12.43
N LYS A 285 0.33 12.55 12.23
CA LYS A 285 -0.07 13.46 13.31
C LYS A 285 -1.38 13.02 13.98
N LEU A 286 -2.35 12.53 13.20
CA LEU A 286 -3.66 12.11 13.71
C LEU A 286 -3.63 10.79 14.48
N ARG A 287 -2.78 9.84 14.10
CA ARG A 287 -2.68 8.52 14.71
C ARG A 287 -1.66 8.45 15.84
N GLY A 288 -0.67 9.31 15.79
CA GLY A 288 0.54 9.19 16.59
C GLY A 288 1.52 8.16 16.03
N PHE A 289 2.77 8.35 16.36
CA PHE A 289 3.89 7.56 15.84
C PHE A 289 3.81 6.07 16.18
N GLY A 290 3.41 5.74 17.41
CA GLY A 290 3.38 4.36 17.91
C GLY A 290 2.39 3.43 17.22
N ASP A 291 1.25 3.97 16.78
CA ASP A 291 0.21 3.19 16.11
C ASP A 291 0.55 2.92 14.62
N LEU A 292 1.25 3.82 13.96
CA LEU A 292 1.67 3.68 12.55
C LEU A 292 2.68 2.55 12.34
N LEU A 293 3.58 2.37 13.27
CA LEU A 293 4.62 1.34 13.21
C LEU A 293 4.18 -0.03 13.72
N GLY A 294 2.97 -0.12 14.29
CA GLY A 294 2.57 -1.34 14.98
C GLY A 294 3.51 -1.66 16.15
N PHE A 295 4.09 -0.63 16.81
CA PHE A 295 5.01 -0.83 17.92
C PHE A 295 4.41 -1.70 19.03
N LYS A 296 3.10 -1.66 19.21
CA LYS A 296 2.39 -2.59 20.11
C LYS A 296 2.54 -4.06 19.69
N GLN A 297 2.82 -4.33 18.39
CA GLN A 297 2.97 -5.68 17.85
C GLN A 297 4.42 -6.09 17.59
N SER A 298 5.35 -5.15 17.39
CA SER A 298 6.73 -5.42 16.95
C SER A 298 7.79 -5.38 18.06
N GLY A 299 7.44 -4.94 19.27
CA GLY A 299 8.37 -4.88 20.39
C GLY A 299 9.47 -3.82 20.26
N ILE A 300 9.38 -2.91 19.28
CA ILE A 300 10.35 -1.82 19.13
C ILE A 300 10.13 -0.81 20.25
N LYS A 301 11.20 -0.46 20.97
CA LYS A 301 11.17 0.48 22.10
C LYS A 301 10.80 1.89 21.61
N ASN A 302 9.95 2.60 22.35
CA ASN A 302 9.68 4.02 22.10
C ASN A 302 10.97 4.85 22.26
N PHE A 303 11.13 5.89 21.44
CA PHE A 303 12.19 6.87 21.67
C PHE A 303 12.00 7.53 23.05
N ARG A 304 13.09 7.67 23.81
CA ARG A 304 13.03 8.19 25.17
C ARG A 304 13.08 9.73 25.23
N LEU A 305 13.75 10.35 24.24
CA LEU A 305 14.06 11.79 24.27
C LEU A 305 13.36 12.58 23.17
N ALA A 306 12.99 11.97 22.08
CA ALA A 306 12.43 12.66 20.94
C ALA A 306 11.21 11.92 20.37
N ASP A 307 10.24 12.68 19.88
CA ASP A 307 9.09 12.17 19.14
C ASP A 307 9.29 12.51 17.66
N PRO A 308 9.32 11.53 16.74
CA PRO A 308 9.52 11.78 15.32
C PRO A 308 8.47 12.70 14.68
N VAL A 309 7.30 12.86 15.30
CA VAL A 309 6.23 13.76 14.83
C VAL A 309 6.50 15.21 15.22
N HIS A 310 7.03 15.42 16.44
CA HIS A 310 7.16 16.76 17.01
C HIS A 310 8.61 17.28 17.00
N ASN A 311 9.59 16.43 16.80
CA ASN A 311 11.02 16.75 16.88
C ASN A 311 11.76 16.36 15.60
N GLU A 312 11.20 16.62 14.42
CA GLU A 312 11.80 16.30 13.13
C GLU A 312 13.22 16.87 12.96
N ASP A 313 13.44 18.08 13.46
CA ASP A 313 14.72 18.78 13.48
C ASP A 313 15.81 18.00 14.20
N LEU A 314 15.47 17.35 15.33
CA LEU A 314 16.42 16.52 16.09
C LEU A 314 16.81 15.25 15.32
N PHE A 315 15.89 14.64 14.60
CA PHE A 315 16.20 13.48 13.77
C PHE A 315 17.11 13.84 12.58
N ILE A 316 16.88 14.99 11.95
CA ILE A 316 17.74 15.50 10.88
C ILE A 316 19.14 15.83 11.42
N LEU A 317 19.23 16.42 12.61
CA LEU A 317 20.51 16.68 13.26
C LEU A 317 21.26 15.38 13.59
N ALA A 318 20.56 14.40 14.15
CA ALA A 318 21.13 13.10 14.46
C ALA A 318 21.67 12.38 13.21
N GLU A 319 20.93 12.40 12.08
CA GLU A 319 21.42 11.86 10.81
C GLU A 319 22.73 12.50 10.34
N LYS A 320 22.79 13.85 10.41
CA LYS A 320 24.01 14.59 10.05
C LYS A 320 25.20 14.21 10.92
N GLU A 321 24.98 14.07 12.23
CA GLU A 321 26.03 13.68 13.18
C GLU A 321 26.49 12.24 12.97
N ILE A 322 25.56 11.30 12.71
CA ILE A 322 25.93 9.90 12.40
C ILE A 322 26.81 9.87 11.14
N LYS A 323 26.38 10.53 10.04
CA LYS A 323 27.16 10.61 8.80
C LYS A 323 28.54 11.28 8.98
N ARG A 324 28.64 12.25 9.90
CA ARG A 324 29.93 12.87 10.25
C ARG A 324 30.81 11.87 11.01
N ILE A 325 30.27 11.17 11.98
CA ILE A 325 30.98 10.16 12.77
C ILE A 325 31.49 9.03 11.87
N GLU A 326 30.67 8.53 10.97
CA GLU A 326 31.06 7.47 10.02
C GLU A 326 32.22 7.88 9.09
N LYS A 327 32.29 9.15 8.72
CA LYS A 327 33.37 9.66 7.84
C LYS A 327 34.66 10.03 8.57
N GLU A 328 34.54 10.60 9.76
CA GLU A 328 35.66 11.23 10.44
C GLU A 328 36.26 10.35 11.55
N GLU A 329 35.53 9.35 12.03
CA GLU A 329 35.93 8.61 13.20
C GLU A 329 36.12 7.10 12.94
N THR A 330 37.35 6.65 13.11
CA THR A 330 37.73 5.23 13.03
C THR A 330 37.41 4.44 14.31
N ASN A 331 37.14 5.13 15.42
CA ASN A 331 36.93 4.47 16.72
C ASN A 331 35.53 4.73 17.29
N ILE A 332 34.57 3.92 16.89
CA ILE A 332 33.18 3.95 17.38
C ILE A 332 33.08 3.55 18.85
N SER A 333 34.07 2.87 19.40
CA SER A 333 34.07 2.37 20.79
C SER A 333 33.91 3.48 21.85
N LYS A 334 34.27 4.73 21.53
CA LYS A 334 34.06 5.87 22.43
C LYS A 334 32.57 6.18 22.72
N TYR A 335 31.65 5.78 21.83
CA TYR A 335 30.20 5.93 22.02
C TYR A 335 29.57 4.79 22.81
N LYS A 336 30.36 3.75 23.18
CA LYS A 336 29.88 2.63 23.98
C LYS A 336 29.11 3.01 25.26
N PRO A 337 29.53 4.02 26.03
CA PRO A 337 28.76 4.49 27.19
C PRO A 337 27.38 5.02 26.84
N LEU A 338 27.26 5.76 25.72
CA LEU A 338 25.99 6.29 25.22
C LEU A 338 25.06 5.16 24.81
N LEU A 339 25.54 4.21 24.03
CA LEU A 339 24.77 3.05 23.59
C LEU A 339 24.32 2.17 24.76
N LYS A 340 25.20 2.00 25.78
CA LYS A 340 24.86 1.28 27.00
C LYS A 340 23.77 1.96 27.80
N LEU A 341 23.75 3.31 27.86
CA LEU A 341 22.72 4.09 28.51
C LEU A 341 21.32 3.83 27.94
N TYR A 342 21.26 3.49 26.64
CA TYR A 342 20.02 3.21 25.91
C TYR A 342 19.78 1.71 25.66
N ASP A 343 20.50 0.81 26.34
CA ASP A 343 20.42 -0.65 26.16
C ASP A 343 20.69 -1.11 24.71
N GLN A 344 21.58 -0.44 24.02
CA GLN A 344 21.95 -0.71 22.62
C GLN A 344 23.45 -1.10 22.49
N ALA A 345 24.07 -1.50 23.59
CA ALA A 345 25.51 -1.79 23.61
C ALA A 345 25.90 -2.97 22.70
N ASP A 346 24.98 -3.88 22.41
CA ASP A 346 25.23 -5.06 21.58
C ASP A 346 25.38 -4.72 20.09
N ILE A 347 24.89 -3.56 19.65
CA ILE A 347 24.98 -3.13 18.24
C ILE A 347 26.45 -2.94 17.81
N ILE A 348 27.33 -2.56 18.72
CA ILE A 348 28.78 -2.39 18.39
C ILE A 348 29.42 -3.72 18.01
N ASN A 349 28.97 -4.83 18.57
CA ASN A 349 29.55 -6.14 18.28
C ASN A 349 29.19 -6.66 16.87
N ASP A 350 28.14 -6.09 16.25
CA ASP A 350 27.70 -6.43 14.90
C ASP A 350 28.35 -5.52 13.81
N ILE A 351 29.03 -4.43 14.21
CA ILE A 351 29.65 -3.44 13.31
C ILE A 351 31.17 -3.59 13.22
N VAL A 352 31.81 -4.28 14.21
CA VAL A 352 33.25 -4.57 14.28
C VAL A 352 33.49 -5.99 13.80
#